data_1edd98401c67195564fc4b7114faaa5d
#
_entry.id   1edd98401c67195564fc4b7114faaa5d
#
_cell.length_a   1.000
_cell.length_b   1.000
_cell.length_c   1.000
_cell.angle_alpha   90.00
_cell.angle_beta   90.00
_cell.angle_gamma   90.00
#
_symmetry.space_group_name_H-M   'P 1'
#
loop_
_entity.id
_entity.type
_entity.pdbx_description
1 polymer ?
#
loop_
_entity_poly.entity_id
_entity_poly.type
_entity_poly.pdbx_seq_one_letter_code
_entity_poly.pdbx_strand_id
1 'polypeptide(L)'
;MQFYPTDGHLLDLLSRFVGTALVTGDVGIVIATREHRDGLARRLKARGLDVSVARKQGRYIALDAADTLARLMRDGRPHQAAFQEVVGGLLSKVTVRDARQRIVAFGEMVALLWAQGNPDAAIELEQMWNDLATQYDFCLCCAYPMRGFGNGHAASFMKICAQHSHVFTVAETTALAR
;
A
#
# COMPACT_ATOMS: atom_id res chain seq x y z
N MET A 1 6.59 -1.98 6.77
CA MET A 1 5.24 -1.96 7.35
C MET A 1 5.10 -0.82 8.35
N GLN A 2 3.92 -0.22 8.43
CA GLN A 2 3.64 0.92 9.29
C GLN A 2 2.39 0.67 10.13
N PHE A 3 2.47 0.92 11.45
CA PHE A 3 1.28 1.00 12.31
C PHE A 3 0.85 2.46 12.47
N TYR A 4 -0.45 2.71 12.38
CA TYR A 4 -1.01 4.05 12.54
C TYR A 4 -2.15 4.11 13.56
N PRO A 5 -2.17 5.17 14.40
CA PRO A 5 -3.20 5.34 15.42
C PRO A 5 -4.50 5.95 14.87
N THR A 6 -4.41 6.78 13.83
CA THR A 6 -5.54 7.48 13.20
C THR A 6 -5.32 7.61 11.70
N ASP A 7 -6.41 7.75 10.94
CA ASP A 7 -6.37 7.99 9.49
C ASP A 7 -5.59 9.27 9.14
N GLY A 8 -5.62 10.28 10.03
CA GLY A 8 -4.81 11.49 9.88
C GLY A 8 -3.33 11.17 9.79
N HIS A 9 -2.80 10.34 10.69
CA HIS A 9 -1.40 9.90 10.67
C HIS A 9 -1.06 9.10 9.40
N LEU A 10 -1.94 8.17 9.00
CA LEU A 10 -1.76 7.42 7.76
C LEU A 10 -1.66 8.36 6.56
N LEU A 11 -2.61 9.30 6.44
CA LEU A 11 -2.66 10.23 5.32
C LEU A 11 -1.46 11.19 5.29
N ASP A 12 -0.94 11.60 6.45
CA ASP A 12 0.28 12.42 6.54
C ASP A 12 1.52 11.63 6.08
N LEU A 13 1.63 10.37 6.49
CA LEU A 13 2.67 9.46 6.02
C LEU A 13 2.58 9.26 4.50
N LEU A 14 1.41 8.89 3.99
CA LEU A 14 1.22 8.65 2.57
C LEU A 14 1.46 9.90 1.72
N SER A 15 1.08 11.08 2.22
CA SER A 15 1.31 12.33 1.50
C SER A 15 2.80 12.66 1.36
N ARG A 16 3.63 12.23 2.31
CA ARG A 16 5.09 12.32 2.20
C ARG A 16 5.64 11.24 1.27
N PHE A 17 5.29 9.99 1.51
CA PHE A 17 5.79 8.84 0.76
C PHE A 17 5.48 8.96 -0.74
N VAL A 18 4.22 9.10 -1.09
CA VAL A 18 3.77 9.26 -2.48
C VAL A 18 4.15 10.63 -3.03
N GLY A 19 4.02 11.70 -2.21
CA GLY A 19 4.34 13.05 -2.63
C GLY A 19 5.80 13.22 -3.03
N THR A 20 6.74 12.65 -2.27
CA THR A 20 8.17 12.66 -2.61
C THR A 20 8.41 11.98 -3.96
N ALA A 21 7.86 10.80 -4.18
CA ALA A 21 7.98 10.09 -5.46
C ALA A 21 7.45 10.93 -6.64
N LEU A 22 6.28 11.57 -6.47
CA LEU A 22 5.72 12.42 -7.53
C LEU A 22 6.56 13.67 -7.83
N VAL A 23 7.20 14.27 -6.80
CA VAL A 23 8.10 15.43 -6.97
C VAL A 23 9.37 15.03 -7.72
N THR A 24 9.94 13.86 -7.44
CA THR A 24 11.15 13.36 -8.12
C THR A 24 10.88 12.81 -9.52
N GLY A 25 9.63 12.80 -9.97
CA GLY A 25 9.25 12.27 -11.28
C GLY A 25 8.97 10.77 -11.29
N ASP A 26 8.98 10.14 -10.13
CA ASP A 26 8.71 8.73 -9.91
C ASP A 26 7.20 8.40 -9.95
N VAL A 27 6.85 7.13 -9.81
CA VAL A 27 5.48 6.64 -9.90
C VAL A 27 4.94 6.27 -8.51
N GLY A 28 3.76 6.78 -8.17
CA GLY A 28 2.99 6.39 -6.99
C GLY A 28 1.79 5.52 -7.35
N ILE A 29 1.74 4.30 -6.82
CA ILE A 29 0.61 3.39 -6.90
C ILE A 29 -0.07 3.35 -5.54
N VAL A 30 -1.37 3.62 -5.49
CA VAL A 30 -2.15 3.68 -4.24
C VAL A 30 -3.37 2.77 -4.38
N ILE A 31 -3.36 1.65 -3.68
CA ILE A 31 -4.50 0.73 -3.59
C ILE A 31 -5.12 0.92 -2.21
N ALA A 32 -6.13 1.78 -2.10
CA ALA A 32 -6.67 2.23 -0.83
C ALA A 32 -8.20 2.36 -0.86
N THR A 33 -8.81 2.47 0.31
CA THR A 33 -10.23 2.81 0.44
C THR A 33 -10.51 4.17 -0.20
N ARG A 34 -11.76 4.41 -0.53
CA ARG A 34 -12.18 5.69 -1.13
C ARG A 34 -11.83 6.87 -0.24
N GLU A 35 -12.10 6.75 1.06
CA GLU A 35 -11.83 7.78 2.07
C GLU A 35 -10.34 8.15 2.10
N HIS A 36 -9.46 7.15 2.07
CA HIS A 36 -8.02 7.35 2.09
C HIS A 36 -7.50 7.90 0.75
N ARG A 37 -8.02 7.46 -0.38
CA ARG A 37 -7.66 8.02 -1.70
C ARG A 37 -8.05 9.49 -1.81
N ASP A 38 -9.27 9.85 -1.39
CA ASP A 38 -9.75 11.23 -1.42
C ASP A 38 -9.00 12.11 -0.42
N GLY A 39 -8.75 11.58 0.79
CA GLY A 39 -7.95 12.24 1.81
C GLY A 39 -6.52 12.52 1.36
N LEU A 40 -5.87 11.53 0.74
CA LEU A 40 -4.52 11.67 0.18
C LEU A 40 -4.48 12.71 -0.95
N ALA A 41 -5.44 12.67 -1.86
CA ALA A 41 -5.51 13.63 -2.96
C ALA A 41 -5.61 15.08 -2.45
N ARG A 42 -6.44 15.32 -1.40
CA ARG A 42 -6.52 16.64 -0.75
C ARG A 42 -5.19 17.08 -0.14
N ARG A 43 -4.48 16.18 0.56
CA ARG A 43 -3.17 16.49 1.16
C ARG A 43 -2.09 16.76 0.12
N LEU A 44 -2.04 15.97 -0.94
CA LEU A 44 -1.10 16.19 -2.05
C LEU A 44 -1.36 17.55 -2.71
N LYS A 45 -2.62 17.89 -2.95
CA LYS A 45 -3.01 19.22 -3.48
C LYS A 45 -2.58 20.35 -2.55
N ALA A 46 -2.78 20.21 -1.24
CA ALA A 46 -2.34 21.21 -0.26
C ALA A 46 -0.81 21.41 -0.24
N ARG A 47 -0.04 20.43 -0.72
CA ARG A 47 1.42 20.48 -0.91
C ARG A 47 1.83 20.98 -2.31
N GLY A 48 0.89 21.46 -3.10
CA GLY A 48 1.13 21.98 -4.45
C GLY A 48 1.25 20.87 -5.53
N LEU A 49 0.89 19.62 -5.23
CA LEU A 49 0.96 18.52 -6.17
C LEU A 49 -0.41 18.28 -6.83
N ASP A 50 -0.50 18.56 -8.11
CA ASP A 50 -1.71 18.26 -8.87
C ASP A 50 -1.74 16.80 -9.31
N VAL A 51 -2.49 15.99 -8.55
CA VAL A 51 -2.68 14.56 -8.85
C VAL A 51 -3.37 14.31 -10.19
N SER A 52 -4.12 15.29 -10.74
CA SER A 52 -4.77 15.14 -12.04
C SER A 52 -3.74 15.15 -13.17
N VAL A 53 -2.73 16.00 -13.05
CA VAL A 53 -1.58 16.04 -13.99
C VAL A 53 -0.77 14.75 -13.87
N ALA A 54 -0.43 14.34 -12.65
CA ALA A 54 0.32 13.11 -12.42
C ALA A 54 -0.43 11.86 -12.96
N ARG A 55 -1.78 11.82 -12.83
CA ARG A 55 -2.62 10.77 -13.43
C ARG A 55 -2.53 10.76 -14.95
N LYS A 56 -2.70 11.91 -15.60
CA LYS A 56 -2.61 12.01 -17.08
C LYS A 56 -1.26 11.56 -17.58
N GLN A 57 -0.21 11.82 -16.81
CA GLN A 57 1.15 11.36 -17.09
C GLN A 57 1.38 9.88 -16.73
N GLY A 58 0.38 9.19 -16.15
CA GLY A 58 0.50 7.81 -15.67
C GLY A 58 1.46 7.64 -14.50
N ARG A 59 1.81 8.72 -13.77
CA ARG A 59 2.69 8.67 -12.60
C ARG A 59 1.96 8.57 -11.27
N TYR A 60 0.65 8.79 -11.25
CA TYR A 60 -0.20 8.54 -10.08
C TYR A 60 -1.33 7.60 -10.46
N ILE A 61 -1.32 6.41 -9.88
CA ILE A 61 -2.30 5.36 -10.13
C ILE A 61 -3.02 5.08 -8.81
N ALA A 62 -4.33 5.27 -8.78
CA ALA A 62 -5.14 5.04 -7.60
C ALA A 62 -6.26 4.04 -7.91
N LEU A 63 -6.26 2.93 -7.17
CA LEU A 63 -7.24 1.85 -7.28
C LEU A 63 -8.04 1.74 -5.98
N ASP A 64 -9.29 1.32 -6.07
CA ASP A 64 -10.10 0.97 -4.90
C ASP A 64 -9.61 -0.33 -4.29
N ALA A 65 -9.37 -0.33 -2.96
CA ALA A 65 -8.83 -1.50 -2.28
C ALA A 65 -9.84 -2.65 -2.20
N ALA A 66 -11.12 -2.35 -1.96
CA ALA A 66 -12.16 -3.37 -1.87
C ALA A 66 -12.44 -4.00 -3.24
N ASP A 67 -12.57 -3.17 -4.28
CA ASP A 67 -12.77 -3.65 -5.66
C ASP A 67 -11.57 -4.47 -6.16
N THR A 68 -10.35 -4.00 -5.86
CA THR A 68 -9.14 -4.72 -6.22
C THR A 68 -9.08 -6.06 -5.48
N LEU A 69 -9.31 -6.06 -4.16
CA LEU A 69 -9.31 -7.28 -3.35
C LEU A 69 -10.35 -8.29 -3.86
N ALA A 70 -11.58 -7.84 -4.19
CA ALA A 70 -12.63 -8.71 -4.71
C ALA A 70 -12.20 -9.46 -5.99
N ARG A 71 -11.37 -8.84 -6.82
CA ARG A 71 -10.82 -9.48 -8.04
C ARG A 71 -9.76 -10.53 -7.73
N LEU A 72 -9.09 -10.41 -6.60
CA LEU A 72 -8.02 -11.32 -6.19
C LEU A 72 -8.53 -12.54 -5.44
N MET A 73 -9.67 -12.41 -4.74
CA MET A 73 -10.18 -13.45 -3.85
C MET A 73 -10.88 -14.57 -4.61
N ARG A 74 -10.62 -15.83 -4.19
CA ARG A 74 -11.36 -17.04 -4.59
C ARG A 74 -11.56 -17.88 -3.33
N ASP A 75 -12.78 -18.29 -3.05
CA ASP A 75 -13.13 -19.14 -1.91
C ASP A 75 -12.58 -18.62 -0.55
N GLY A 76 -12.64 -17.29 -0.36
CA GLY A 76 -12.17 -16.62 0.87
C GLY A 76 -10.65 -16.46 0.99
N ARG A 77 -9.86 -16.81 -0.03
CA ARG A 77 -8.40 -16.70 -0.05
C ARG A 77 -7.87 -15.91 -1.26
N PRO A 78 -6.74 -15.20 -1.11
CA PRO A 78 -6.08 -14.57 -2.25
C PRO A 78 -5.61 -15.64 -3.25
N HIS A 79 -5.81 -15.36 -4.54
CA HIS A 79 -5.43 -16.26 -5.62
C HIS A 79 -4.21 -15.73 -6.37
N GLN A 80 -3.10 -16.48 -6.34
CA GLN A 80 -1.80 -16.07 -6.87
C GLN A 80 -1.86 -15.59 -8.34
N ALA A 81 -2.53 -16.36 -9.22
CA ALA A 81 -2.60 -15.97 -10.62
C ALA A 81 -3.43 -14.69 -10.84
N ALA A 82 -4.51 -14.48 -10.07
CA ALA A 82 -5.29 -13.25 -10.14
C ALA A 82 -4.51 -12.04 -9.61
N PHE A 83 -3.72 -12.23 -8.54
CA PHE A 83 -2.82 -11.19 -8.02
C PHE A 83 -1.75 -10.82 -9.06
N GLN A 84 -1.11 -11.80 -9.67
CA GLN A 84 -0.11 -11.58 -10.72
C GLN A 84 -0.72 -10.86 -11.94
N GLU A 85 -1.94 -11.22 -12.34
CA GLU A 85 -2.63 -10.56 -13.44
C GLU A 85 -2.94 -9.09 -13.12
N VAL A 86 -3.51 -8.81 -11.94
CA VAL A 86 -3.99 -7.48 -11.57
C VAL A 86 -2.83 -6.58 -11.13
N VAL A 87 -2.07 -7.00 -10.13
CA VAL A 87 -1.03 -6.16 -9.51
C VAL A 87 0.29 -6.28 -10.27
N GLY A 88 0.70 -7.50 -10.61
CA GLY A 88 1.88 -7.75 -11.43
C GLY A 88 1.75 -7.12 -12.82
N GLY A 89 0.59 -7.28 -13.47
CA GLY A 89 0.30 -6.61 -14.74
C GLY A 89 0.33 -5.09 -14.67
N LEU A 90 -0.05 -4.49 -13.53
CA LEU A 90 0.07 -3.06 -13.30
C LEU A 90 1.55 -2.63 -13.20
N LEU A 91 2.34 -3.32 -12.38
CA LEU A 91 3.78 -3.03 -12.22
C LEU A 91 4.52 -3.21 -13.54
N SER A 92 4.26 -4.27 -14.28
CA SER A 92 4.84 -4.53 -15.59
C SER A 92 4.58 -3.37 -16.57
N LYS A 93 3.36 -2.86 -16.66
CA LYS A 93 3.00 -1.73 -17.53
C LYS A 93 3.75 -0.46 -17.16
N VAL A 94 3.94 -0.20 -15.87
CA VAL A 94 4.68 0.98 -15.40
C VAL A 94 6.17 0.83 -15.73
N THR A 95 6.77 -0.31 -15.43
CA THR A 95 8.20 -0.59 -15.67
C THR A 95 8.56 -0.53 -17.17
N VAL A 96 7.72 -1.09 -18.03
CA VAL A 96 7.93 -1.06 -19.48
C VAL A 96 7.87 0.36 -20.05
N ARG A 97 7.04 1.23 -19.46
CA ARG A 97 6.90 2.62 -19.92
C ARG A 97 8.18 3.44 -19.72
N ASP A 98 8.79 3.37 -18.53
CA ASP A 98 10.08 4.00 -18.23
C ASP A 98 10.77 3.25 -17.07
N ALA A 99 11.77 2.44 -17.41
CA ALA A 99 12.55 1.64 -16.47
C ALA A 99 13.42 2.49 -15.50
N ARG A 100 13.56 3.80 -15.74
CA ARG A 100 14.33 4.69 -14.85
C ARG A 100 13.50 5.27 -13.72
N GLN A 101 12.17 5.23 -13.84
CA GLN A 101 11.27 5.70 -12.79
C GLN A 101 11.21 4.67 -11.66
N ARG A 102 11.40 5.12 -10.43
CA ARG A 102 11.15 4.30 -9.26
C ARG A 102 9.64 4.18 -9.03
N ILE A 103 9.24 3.08 -8.44
CA ILE A 103 7.84 2.83 -8.12
C ILE A 103 7.72 2.80 -6.60
N VAL A 104 6.82 3.60 -6.06
CA VAL A 104 6.35 3.45 -4.68
C VAL A 104 4.92 2.96 -4.70
N ALA A 105 4.62 1.94 -3.91
CA ALA A 105 3.30 1.34 -3.83
C ALA A 105 2.77 1.37 -2.39
N PHE A 106 1.51 1.71 -2.22
CA PHE A 106 0.76 1.56 -0.98
C PHE A 106 -0.38 0.59 -1.18
N GLY A 107 -0.48 -0.43 -0.32
CA GLY A 107 -1.53 -1.44 -0.33
C GLY A 107 -2.31 -1.50 0.98
N GLU A 108 -3.61 -1.20 0.94
CA GLU A 108 -4.52 -1.28 2.10
C GLU A 108 -5.31 -2.59 2.15
N MET A 109 -5.24 -3.42 1.11
CA MET A 109 -6.01 -4.67 1.01
C MET A 109 -5.73 -5.64 2.17
N VAL A 110 -4.50 -5.69 2.66
CA VAL A 110 -4.09 -6.52 3.80
C VAL A 110 -4.78 -6.08 5.09
N ALA A 111 -4.93 -4.77 5.31
CA ALA A 111 -5.65 -4.22 6.45
C ALA A 111 -7.16 -4.51 6.37
N LEU A 112 -7.73 -4.52 5.17
CA LEU A 112 -9.14 -4.91 4.96
C LEU A 112 -9.38 -6.38 5.33
N LEU A 113 -8.51 -7.29 4.88
CA LEU A 113 -8.59 -8.71 5.26
C LEU A 113 -8.45 -8.90 6.77
N TRP A 114 -7.53 -8.18 7.40
CA TRP A 114 -7.37 -8.20 8.85
C TRP A 114 -8.63 -7.72 9.56
N ALA A 115 -9.20 -6.60 9.14
CA ALA A 115 -10.43 -6.03 9.72
C ALA A 115 -11.65 -6.95 9.53
N GLN A 116 -11.66 -7.77 8.48
CA GLN A 116 -12.68 -8.79 8.22
C GLN A 116 -12.50 -10.07 9.07
N GLY A 117 -11.48 -10.13 9.94
CA GLY A 117 -11.19 -11.31 10.74
C GLY A 117 -10.54 -12.45 9.95
N ASN A 118 -9.90 -12.15 8.83
CA ASN A 118 -9.21 -13.13 7.99
C ASN A 118 -7.68 -12.88 7.98
N PRO A 119 -6.99 -13.09 9.12
CA PRO A 119 -5.56 -12.82 9.23
C PRO A 119 -4.71 -13.76 8.37
N ASP A 120 -5.15 -15.00 8.13
CA ASP A 120 -4.41 -15.94 7.29
C ASP A 120 -4.38 -15.47 5.83
N ALA A 121 -5.49 -14.98 5.31
CA ALA A 121 -5.54 -14.39 3.98
C ALA A 121 -4.70 -13.09 3.88
N ALA A 122 -4.65 -12.29 4.95
CA ALA A 122 -3.78 -11.12 5.00
C ALA A 122 -2.29 -11.52 4.91
N ILE A 123 -1.86 -12.56 5.65
CA ILE A 123 -0.50 -13.09 5.60
C ILE A 123 -0.17 -13.63 4.20
N GLU A 124 -1.09 -14.38 3.58
CA GLU A 124 -0.91 -14.88 2.22
C GLU A 124 -0.75 -13.74 1.20
N LEU A 125 -1.53 -12.68 1.34
CA LEU A 125 -1.44 -11.53 0.45
C LEU A 125 -0.12 -10.77 0.64
N GLU A 126 0.42 -10.67 1.87
CA GLU A 126 1.76 -10.11 2.12
C GLU A 126 2.85 -10.97 1.47
N GLN A 127 2.74 -12.30 1.51
CA GLN A 127 3.67 -13.18 0.80
C GLN A 127 3.64 -12.95 -0.70
N MET A 128 2.46 -12.80 -1.30
CA MET A 128 2.32 -12.48 -2.72
C MET A 128 2.98 -11.13 -3.08
N TRP A 129 2.90 -10.13 -2.21
CA TRP A 129 3.61 -8.87 -2.39
C TRP A 129 5.13 -9.05 -2.34
N ASN A 130 5.63 -9.88 -1.41
CA ASN A 130 7.06 -10.20 -1.29
C ASN A 130 7.57 -10.95 -2.52
N ASP A 131 6.81 -11.94 -3.01
CA ASP A 131 7.14 -12.66 -4.25
C ASP A 131 7.21 -11.71 -5.46
N LEU A 132 6.30 -10.73 -5.51
CA LEU A 132 6.29 -9.73 -6.56
C LEU A 132 7.51 -8.79 -6.49
N ALA A 133 7.97 -8.46 -5.28
CA ALA A 133 9.18 -7.66 -5.04
C ALA A 133 10.47 -8.36 -5.47
N THR A 134 10.46 -9.68 -5.67
CA THR A 134 11.58 -10.39 -6.30
C THR A 134 11.64 -10.22 -7.82
N GLN A 135 10.53 -9.83 -8.44
CA GLN A 135 10.38 -9.71 -9.89
C GLN A 135 10.43 -8.27 -10.38
N TYR A 136 10.01 -7.31 -9.54
CA TYR A 136 9.94 -5.88 -9.86
C TYR A 136 10.63 -5.06 -8.77
N ASP A 137 11.33 -4.02 -9.19
CA ASP A 137 11.92 -3.05 -8.26
C ASP A 137 10.89 -1.99 -7.88
N PHE A 138 10.35 -2.09 -6.65
CA PHE A 138 9.43 -1.11 -6.09
C PHE A 138 9.53 -1.08 -4.56
N CYS A 139 9.20 0.07 -3.99
CA CYS A 139 9.13 0.23 -2.53
C CYS A 139 7.67 0.09 -2.09
N LEU A 140 7.37 -0.93 -1.27
CA LEU A 140 6.04 -1.19 -0.75
C LEU A 140 5.87 -0.63 0.66
N CYS A 141 4.77 0.08 0.87
CA CYS A 141 4.27 0.45 2.20
C CYS A 141 2.95 -0.27 2.46
N CYS A 142 2.95 -1.23 3.39
CA CYS A 142 1.73 -1.78 3.99
C CYS A 142 1.46 -1.07 5.30
N ALA A 143 0.21 -0.74 5.60
CA ALA A 143 -0.14 -0.07 6.84
C ALA A 143 -1.34 -0.72 7.51
N TYR A 144 -1.28 -0.78 8.85
CA TYR A 144 -2.31 -1.38 9.68
C TYR A 144 -2.79 -0.42 10.77
N PRO A 145 -4.10 -0.29 11.01
CA PRO A 145 -4.62 0.49 12.12
C PRO A 145 -4.30 -0.22 13.45
N MET A 146 -3.75 0.52 14.42
CA MET A 146 -3.40 -0.04 15.74
C MET A 146 -4.59 -0.67 16.47
N ARG A 147 -5.80 -0.18 16.22
CA ARG A 147 -7.03 -0.68 16.87
C ARG A 147 -7.41 -2.12 16.47
N GLY A 148 -6.83 -2.66 15.41
CA GLY A 148 -7.15 -4.00 14.91
C GLY A 148 -6.39 -5.14 15.61
N PHE A 149 -5.43 -4.84 16.49
CA PHE A 149 -4.57 -5.83 17.14
C PHE A 149 -4.93 -6.04 18.61
N GLY A 150 -6.18 -6.43 18.87
CA GLY A 150 -6.64 -6.78 20.23
C GLY A 150 -6.15 -8.17 20.69
N ASN A 151 -6.36 -8.46 21.99
CA ASN A 151 -5.98 -9.73 22.63
C ASN A 151 -6.58 -10.94 21.87
N GLY A 152 -5.71 -11.82 21.35
CA GLY A 152 -6.07 -13.06 20.63
C GLY A 152 -5.38 -13.22 19.29
N HIS A 153 -4.77 -12.19 18.73
CA HIS A 153 -4.12 -12.24 17.43
C HIS A 153 -2.58 -12.12 17.47
N ALA A 154 -1.96 -12.30 18.65
CA ALA A 154 -0.52 -12.09 18.83
C ALA A 154 0.33 -12.94 17.87
N ALA A 155 -0.03 -14.22 17.67
CA ALA A 155 0.69 -15.11 16.77
C ALA A 155 0.59 -14.66 15.29
N SER A 156 -0.60 -14.25 14.84
CA SER A 156 -0.81 -13.74 13.48
C SER A 156 -0.13 -12.39 13.29
N PHE A 157 -0.14 -11.53 14.32
CA PHE A 157 0.59 -10.27 14.34
C PHE A 157 2.09 -10.49 14.12
N MET A 158 2.71 -11.42 14.86
CA MET A 158 4.12 -11.74 14.68
C MET A 158 4.42 -12.29 13.29
N LYS A 159 3.54 -13.10 12.72
CA LYS A 159 3.69 -13.60 11.35
C LYS A 159 3.64 -12.47 10.32
N ILE A 160 2.74 -11.50 10.47
CA ILE A 160 2.69 -10.33 9.58
C ILE A 160 3.95 -9.48 9.72
N CYS A 161 4.42 -9.22 10.94
CA CYS A 161 5.67 -8.49 11.14
C CYS A 161 6.86 -9.18 10.45
N ALA A 162 6.92 -10.51 10.49
CA ALA A 162 7.96 -11.31 9.86
C ALA A 162 7.94 -11.25 8.32
N GLN A 163 6.84 -10.83 7.68
CA GLN A 163 6.78 -10.62 6.22
C GLN A 163 7.47 -9.31 5.76
N HIS A 164 7.92 -8.47 6.69
CA HIS A 164 8.41 -7.14 6.35
C HIS A 164 9.87 -6.95 6.77
N SER A 165 10.68 -6.37 5.89
CA SER A 165 12.07 -6.00 6.18
C SER A 165 12.20 -4.91 7.25
N HIS A 166 11.19 -4.02 7.33
CA HIS A 166 11.14 -2.94 8.31
C HIS A 166 9.73 -2.79 8.87
N VAL A 167 9.64 -2.70 10.20
CA VAL A 167 8.40 -2.45 10.94
C VAL A 167 8.58 -1.16 11.72
N PHE A 168 7.77 -0.14 11.39
CA PHE A 168 7.84 1.16 12.05
C PHE A 168 6.67 1.33 13.01
N THR A 169 7.00 1.75 14.23
CA THR A 169 6.03 2.18 15.22
C THR A 169 5.70 3.67 15.04
N VAL A 170 4.64 4.15 15.70
CA VAL A 170 4.23 5.57 15.66
C VAL A 170 5.34 6.50 16.14
N ALA A 171 6.10 6.10 17.17
CA ALA A 171 7.18 6.90 17.72
C ALA A 171 8.31 7.11 16.69
N GLU A 172 8.70 6.07 15.96
CA GLU A 172 9.75 6.12 14.94
C GLU A 172 9.32 6.95 13.73
N THR A 173 8.05 6.89 13.35
CA THR A 173 7.51 7.68 12.23
C THR A 173 7.54 9.17 12.54
N THR A 174 7.30 9.54 13.79
CA THR A 174 7.35 10.95 14.24
C THR A 174 8.78 11.47 14.25
N ALA A 175 9.77 10.64 14.54
CA ALA A 175 11.18 11.01 14.53
C ALA A 175 11.73 11.23 13.11
N LEU A 176 11.29 10.44 12.12
CA LEU A 176 11.64 10.60 10.70
C LEU A 176 10.95 11.80 10.04
N ALA A 177 10.03 12.46 10.74
CA ALA A 177 9.22 13.58 10.26
C ALA A 177 9.78 14.95 10.64
N ARG A 178 10.87 15.00 11.40
CA ARG A 178 11.60 16.21 11.78
C ARG A 178 12.86 16.38 10.94
#